data_aafcd10fc7eae618eee64066eb09c187
#
_entry.id   aafcd10fc7eae618eee64066eb09c187
#
_cell.length_a   1.000
_cell.length_b   1.000
_cell.length_c   1.000
_cell.angle_alpha   90.00
_cell.angle_beta   90.00
_cell.angle_gamma   90.00
#
_symmetry.space_group_name_H-M   'P 1'
#
loop_
_entity.id
_entity.type
_entity.pdbx_description
1 polymer ?
#
loop_
_entity_poly.entity_id
_entity_poly.type
_entity_poly.pdbx_seq_one_letter_code
_entity_poly.pdbx_strand_id
1 'polypeptide(L)'
;MDFARQELRRTILDPRAGFAPVESVTEVRWDPLTGHTARVLRDRVPLLPPSDVDLTELAAATRAGCPFCPERVREVTPSFPPALVERGRIDVGAAVLFPNLLTYADHSSVCVYSPELHHLPLAAMTPALVADNLAAQVGFCRAVQHAASAPGQAAGWASVNANHMLPSGSSVFHPHTQGAVNSVPTNEQRLLAEVPAPRFRDFVDAERRNGRRYLGGSPDVEWLAAFAPLGPAELRAFVWPARGPAELGRPLVDELGEGIATAMTFYAELGYSSCNWALYGAPADRVEYPLNLRMVLRSNVAPLYRSDVTWLERLHHEAATDVLPEDLADRAGNRFRR
;
A
#
# COMPACT_ATOMS: atom_id res chain seq x y z
N MET A 1 -22.84 -1.19 -11.90
CA MET A 1 -22.12 -0.95 -10.64
C MET A 1 -22.70 0.29 -9.98
N ASP A 2 -23.11 0.21 -8.72
CA ASP A 2 -23.61 1.33 -7.95
C ASP A 2 -22.46 1.91 -7.08
N PHE A 3 -22.28 3.23 -7.15
CA PHE A 3 -21.37 4.00 -6.32
C PHE A 3 -22.16 4.70 -5.22
N ALA A 4 -22.65 3.91 -4.27
CA ALA A 4 -23.53 4.37 -3.20
C ALA A 4 -22.81 5.40 -2.31
N ARG A 5 -23.51 6.53 -2.07
CA ARG A 5 -23.04 7.58 -1.16
C ARG A 5 -24.22 8.28 -0.51
N GLN A 6 -23.99 8.83 0.69
CA GLN A 6 -24.94 9.63 1.45
C GLN A 6 -24.24 10.88 1.97
N GLU A 7 -24.86 12.03 1.82
CA GLU A 7 -24.39 13.29 2.41
C GLU A 7 -24.92 13.44 3.84
N LEU A 8 -23.99 13.74 4.75
CA LEU A 8 -24.30 14.20 6.11
C LEU A 8 -24.06 15.69 6.15
N ARG A 9 -25.11 16.45 6.43
CA ARG A 9 -25.06 17.92 6.51
C ARG A 9 -25.22 18.38 7.94
N ARG A 10 -24.44 19.38 8.34
CA ARG A 10 -24.55 20.05 9.62
C ARG A 10 -24.31 21.53 9.46
N THR A 11 -24.94 22.34 10.33
CA THR A 11 -24.63 23.76 10.47
C THR A 11 -23.94 23.97 11.82
N ILE A 12 -22.86 24.72 11.81
CA ILE A 12 -22.15 25.14 13.03
C ILE A 12 -21.99 26.67 13.02
N LEU A 13 -21.80 27.25 14.19
CA LEU A 13 -21.36 28.64 14.30
C LEU A 13 -19.83 28.63 14.33
N ASP A 14 -19.20 28.99 13.21
CA ASP A 14 -17.76 28.85 13.01
C ASP A 14 -17.03 30.11 13.53
N PRO A 15 -16.11 30.00 14.51
CA PRO A 15 -15.34 31.14 15.00
C PRO A 15 -14.47 31.79 13.91
N ARG A 16 -14.04 31.03 12.89
CA ARG A 16 -13.30 31.53 11.73
C ARG A 16 -14.14 32.46 10.85
N ALA A 17 -15.46 32.31 10.93
CA ALA A 17 -16.45 33.16 10.25
C ALA A 17 -17.14 34.14 11.23
N GLY A 18 -16.49 34.48 12.36
CA GLY A 18 -17.08 35.35 13.38
C GLY A 18 -18.34 34.79 14.02
N PHE A 19 -18.43 33.46 14.16
CA PHE A 19 -19.60 32.73 14.64
C PHE A 19 -20.84 32.83 13.73
N ALA A 20 -20.65 33.18 12.45
CA ALA A 20 -21.71 33.03 11.47
C ALA A 20 -22.02 31.56 11.21
N PRO A 21 -23.29 31.20 10.88
CA PRO A 21 -23.65 29.84 10.51
C PRO A 21 -22.89 29.40 9.25
N VAL A 22 -22.20 28.26 9.33
CA VAL A 22 -21.50 27.63 8.22
C VAL A 22 -22.02 26.20 8.06
N GLU A 23 -22.44 25.85 6.84
CA GLU A 23 -22.84 24.48 6.50
C GLU A 23 -21.58 23.66 6.17
N SER A 24 -21.54 22.46 6.68
CA SER A 24 -20.48 21.49 6.53
C SER A 24 -21.05 20.18 5.97
N VAL A 25 -20.36 19.60 4.98
CA VAL A 25 -20.84 18.39 4.28
C VAL A 25 -19.77 17.30 4.35
N THR A 26 -20.18 16.12 4.82
CA THR A 26 -19.38 14.89 4.76
C THR A 26 -20.12 13.87 3.92
N GLU A 27 -19.44 13.25 2.95
CA GLU A 27 -19.99 12.10 2.23
C GLU A 27 -19.61 10.82 2.94
N VAL A 28 -20.56 9.95 3.22
CA VAL A 28 -20.31 8.53 3.53
C VAL A 28 -20.40 7.79 2.21
N ARG A 29 -19.34 7.07 1.86
CA ARG A 29 -19.22 6.29 0.62
C ARG A 29 -19.05 4.82 0.95
N TRP A 30 -19.70 3.92 0.19
CA TRP A 30 -19.58 2.47 0.33
C TRP A 30 -18.71 1.90 -0.79
N ASP A 31 -17.64 1.17 -0.46
CA ASP A 31 -16.82 0.49 -1.47
C ASP A 31 -17.69 -0.53 -2.22
N PRO A 32 -17.77 -0.44 -3.56
CA PRO A 32 -18.67 -1.30 -4.34
C PRO A 32 -18.30 -2.77 -4.33
N LEU A 33 -17.08 -3.13 -3.95
CA LEU A 33 -16.58 -4.51 -3.88
C LEU A 33 -16.76 -5.10 -2.47
N THR A 34 -16.27 -4.42 -1.44
CA THR A 34 -16.19 -4.96 -0.08
C THR A 34 -17.28 -4.44 0.85
N GLY A 35 -17.96 -3.35 0.47
CA GLY A 35 -19.01 -2.74 1.28
C GLY A 35 -18.51 -1.94 2.49
N HIS A 36 -17.20 -1.83 2.72
CA HIS A 36 -16.70 -0.96 3.78
C HIS A 36 -17.04 0.51 3.50
N THR A 37 -17.11 1.30 4.55
CA THR A 37 -17.47 2.72 4.46
C THR A 37 -16.25 3.61 4.63
N ALA A 38 -16.31 4.79 3.99
CA ALA A 38 -15.34 5.86 4.15
C ALA A 38 -16.07 7.20 4.29
N ARG A 39 -15.48 8.11 5.05
CA ARG A 39 -15.97 9.48 5.24
C ARG A 39 -15.10 10.45 4.46
N VAL A 40 -15.67 11.08 3.45
CA VAL A 40 -15.01 12.09 2.61
C VAL A 40 -15.50 13.47 3.03
N LEU A 41 -14.61 14.25 3.64
CA LEU A 41 -14.88 15.59 4.14
C LEU A 41 -14.77 16.60 2.99
N ARG A 42 -15.87 17.27 2.65
CA ARG A 42 -15.89 18.24 1.53
C ARG A 42 -15.41 19.63 1.92
N ASP A 43 -15.38 19.94 3.20
CA ASP A 43 -15.04 21.27 3.72
C ASP A 43 -13.53 21.58 3.64
N ARG A 44 -12.72 20.64 3.19
CA ARG A 44 -11.29 20.78 2.95
C ARG A 44 -10.48 21.33 4.14
N VAL A 45 -10.92 21.00 5.35
CA VAL A 45 -10.07 21.22 6.53
C VAL A 45 -8.99 20.15 6.51
N PRO A 46 -7.70 20.51 6.35
CA PRO A 46 -6.63 19.52 6.23
C PRO A 46 -6.57 18.64 7.47
N LEU A 47 -6.85 17.33 7.29
CA LEU A 47 -6.64 16.32 8.34
C LEU A 47 -5.14 16.02 8.48
N LEU A 48 -4.46 15.95 7.35
CA LEU A 48 -3.03 15.71 7.23
C LEU A 48 -2.42 16.87 6.43
N PRO A 49 -2.00 17.97 7.07
CA PRO A 49 -1.34 19.06 6.37
C PRO A 49 -0.01 18.58 5.78
N PRO A 50 0.29 18.91 4.51
CA PRO A 50 1.62 18.69 3.96
C PRO A 50 2.64 19.49 4.75
N SER A 51 3.85 18.96 4.90
CA SER A 51 4.95 19.68 5.55
C SER A 51 6.27 19.35 4.86
N ASP A 52 7.10 20.36 4.72
CA ASP A 52 8.47 20.20 4.23
C ASP A 52 9.38 20.04 5.46
N VAL A 53 9.68 18.80 5.82
CA VAL A 53 10.55 18.48 6.96
C VAL A 53 11.85 17.90 6.43
N ASP A 54 12.96 18.55 6.74
CA ASP A 54 14.29 17.99 6.49
C ASP A 54 14.53 16.80 7.42
N LEU A 55 14.69 15.61 6.85
CA LEU A 55 14.93 14.37 7.56
C LEU A 55 16.41 14.00 7.66
N THR A 56 17.32 14.88 7.28
CA THR A 56 18.77 14.62 7.23
C THR A 56 19.32 14.29 8.62
N GLU A 57 18.96 15.06 9.64
CA GLU A 57 19.41 14.80 11.01
C GLU A 57 18.83 13.51 11.57
N LEU A 58 17.55 13.24 11.33
CA LEU A 58 16.89 12.00 11.76
C LEU A 58 17.52 10.78 11.06
N ALA A 59 17.80 10.88 9.77
CA ALA A 59 18.48 9.85 9.01
C ALA A 59 19.88 9.56 9.59
N ALA A 60 20.66 10.60 9.89
CA ALA A 60 21.98 10.45 10.51
C ALA A 60 21.88 9.81 11.90
N ALA A 61 20.96 10.27 12.74
CA ALA A 61 20.76 9.75 14.10
C ALA A 61 20.30 8.28 14.13
N THR A 62 19.51 7.86 13.13
CA THR A 62 18.99 6.48 13.04
C THR A 62 19.92 5.51 12.29
N ARG A 63 20.96 6.00 11.61
CA ARG A 63 21.93 5.17 10.89
C ARG A 63 22.80 4.36 11.83
N ALA A 64 23.23 4.96 12.93
CA ALA A 64 24.05 4.27 13.93
C ALA A 64 23.27 3.07 14.51
N GLY A 65 23.80 1.87 14.31
CA GLY A 65 23.17 0.64 14.79
C GLY A 65 22.00 0.12 13.93
N CYS A 66 21.70 0.74 12.80
CA CYS A 66 20.67 0.25 11.89
C CYS A 66 20.96 -1.19 11.44
N PRO A 67 20.01 -2.16 11.64
CA PRO A 67 20.28 -3.55 11.28
C PRO A 67 20.27 -3.81 9.77
N PHE A 68 19.82 -2.85 8.95
CA PHE A 68 19.62 -3.01 7.52
C PHE A 68 20.70 -2.32 6.66
N CYS A 69 21.59 -1.54 7.28
CA CYS A 69 22.74 -0.95 6.59
C CYS A 69 23.78 -2.00 6.21
N PRO A 70 24.64 -1.73 5.20
CA PRO A 70 25.56 -2.72 4.61
C PRO A 70 26.43 -3.43 5.63
N GLU A 71 26.88 -2.69 6.63
CA GLU A 71 27.82 -3.19 7.65
C GLU A 71 27.18 -4.26 8.56
N ARG A 72 25.84 -4.34 8.59
CA ARG A 72 25.11 -5.16 9.57
C ARG A 72 24.09 -6.11 8.96
N VAL A 73 23.51 -5.78 7.80
CA VAL A 73 22.37 -6.53 7.25
C VAL A 73 22.61 -8.04 7.15
N ARG A 74 23.83 -8.47 6.85
CA ARG A 74 24.16 -9.90 6.74
C ARG A 74 24.59 -10.53 8.06
N GLU A 75 24.95 -9.74 9.06
CA GLU A 75 25.44 -10.22 10.35
C GLU A 75 24.32 -10.35 11.39
N VAL A 76 23.40 -9.37 11.45
CA VAL A 76 22.42 -9.28 12.53
C VAL A 76 20.99 -9.62 12.11
N THR A 77 20.70 -9.76 10.79
CA THR A 77 19.40 -10.21 10.34
C THR A 77 19.35 -11.74 10.24
N PRO A 78 18.17 -12.36 10.47
CA PRO A 78 18.03 -13.80 10.42
C PRO A 78 18.23 -14.36 9.01
N SER A 79 18.40 -15.68 8.89
CA SER A 79 18.47 -16.42 7.63
C SER A 79 17.37 -17.45 7.55
N PHE A 80 16.83 -17.70 6.35
CA PHE A 80 15.92 -18.81 6.11
C PHE A 80 16.65 -20.15 6.28
N PRO A 81 15.96 -21.20 6.72
CA PRO A 81 16.48 -22.54 6.62
C PRO A 81 16.80 -22.90 5.16
N PRO A 82 17.92 -23.63 4.89
CA PRO A 82 18.30 -24.01 3.53
C PRO A 82 17.22 -24.79 2.77
N ALA A 83 16.37 -25.52 3.47
CA ALA A 83 15.23 -26.24 2.89
C ALA A 83 14.17 -25.30 2.27
N LEU A 84 14.09 -24.03 2.72
CA LEU A 84 13.18 -23.03 2.16
C LEU A 84 13.90 -22.12 1.15
N VAL A 85 15.07 -21.60 1.52
CA VAL A 85 15.90 -20.74 0.68
C VAL A 85 17.35 -21.20 0.83
N GLU A 86 17.91 -21.85 -0.18
CA GLU A 86 19.22 -22.52 -0.15
C GLU A 86 20.34 -21.64 0.43
N ARG A 87 20.41 -20.38 0.02
CA ARG A 87 21.43 -19.42 0.49
C ARG A 87 21.02 -18.64 1.74
N GLY A 88 19.88 -18.97 2.35
CA GLY A 88 19.34 -18.31 3.53
C GLY A 88 18.80 -16.90 3.31
N ARG A 89 19.01 -16.30 2.13
CA ARG A 89 18.52 -14.97 1.70
C ARG A 89 18.23 -14.97 0.21
N ILE A 90 17.39 -14.01 -0.23
CA ILE A 90 17.12 -13.77 -1.64
C ILE A 90 17.66 -12.39 -1.99
N ASP A 91 18.65 -12.34 -2.87
CA ASP A 91 19.24 -11.12 -3.39
C ASP A 91 18.75 -10.91 -4.83
N VAL A 92 18.18 -9.72 -5.14
CA VAL A 92 17.76 -9.35 -6.50
C VAL A 92 18.14 -7.89 -6.74
N GLY A 93 19.04 -7.66 -7.69
CA GLY A 93 19.57 -6.33 -7.94
C GLY A 93 20.16 -5.72 -6.67
N ALA A 94 19.62 -4.59 -6.23
CA ALA A 94 19.99 -3.94 -4.97
C ALA A 94 19.27 -4.49 -3.73
N ALA A 95 18.18 -5.24 -3.92
CA ALA A 95 17.33 -5.69 -2.83
C ALA A 95 17.89 -6.91 -2.10
N VAL A 96 17.75 -6.94 -0.78
CA VAL A 96 18.12 -8.07 0.08
C VAL A 96 16.93 -8.49 0.93
N LEU A 97 16.50 -9.74 0.79
CA LEU A 97 15.36 -10.31 1.51
C LEU A 97 15.82 -11.39 2.49
N PHE A 98 15.28 -11.34 3.69
CA PHE A 98 15.53 -12.25 4.80
C PHE A 98 14.28 -12.49 5.65
N PRO A 99 14.23 -13.46 6.58
CA PRO A 99 13.07 -13.69 7.43
C PRO A 99 12.77 -12.49 8.33
N ASN A 100 11.48 -12.25 8.60
CA ASN A 100 11.08 -11.32 9.65
C ASN A 100 11.24 -11.97 11.03
N LEU A 101 11.85 -11.24 11.99
CA LEU A 101 11.93 -11.69 13.38
C LEU A 101 10.56 -11.70 14.07
N LEU A 102 9.67 -10.79 13.66
CA LEU A 102 8.30 -10.71 14.20
C LEU A 102 7.39 -11.59 13.36
N THR A 103 6.80 -12.58 13.99
CA THR A 103 5.95 -13.58 13.33
C THR A 103 4.51 -13.13 13.29
N TYR A 104 4.11 -12.45 12.22
CA TYR A 104 2.71 -12.08 11.94
C TYR A 104 2.01 -13.07 11.01
N ALA A 105 2.72 -14.05 10.48
CA ALA A 105 2.26 -14.96 9.44
C ALA A 105 2.92 -16.33 9.60
N ASP A 106 2.37 -17.36 8.94
CA ASP A 106 3.00 -18.69 8.90
C ASP A 106 4.42 -18.59 8.31
N HIS A 107 4.56 -17.77 7.26
CA HIS A 107 5.86 -17.40 6.69
C HIS A 107 5.93 -15.88 6.49
N SER A 108 7.00 -15.25 6.96
CA SER A 108 7.18 -13.80 6.83
C SER A 108 8.59 -13.42 6.46
N SER A 109 8.71 -12.34 5.69
CA SER A 109 9.97 -11.80 5.21
C SER A 109 10.06 -10.29 5.41
N VAL A 110 11.30 -9.80 5.42
CA VAL A 110 11.65 -8.38 5.28
C VAL A 110 12.51 -8.27 4.02
N CYS A 111 12.24 -7.29 3.18
CA CYS A 111 13.04 -6.99 2.00
C CYS A 111 13.45 -5.52 1.99
N VAL A 112 14.72 -5.21 2.20
CA VAL A 112 15.23 -3.85 2.05
C VAL A 112 15.38 -3.51 0.57
N TYR A 113 15.07 -2.25 0.19
CA TYR A 113 15.24 -1.81 -1.21
C TYR A 113 16.72 -1.80 -1.63
N SER A 114 17.59 -1.39 -0.73
CA SER A 114 19.02 -1.49 -0.83
C SER A 114 19.65 -1.24 0.54
N PRO A 115 20.60 -2.05 1.00
CA PRO A 115 21.34 -1.76 2.23
C PRO A 115 22.05 -0.41 2.23
N GLU A 116 22.46 0.09 1.06
CA GLU A 116 23.16 1.36 0.90
C GLU A 116 22.24 2.58 1.12
N LEU A 117 20.93 2.40 0.97
CA LEU A 117 19.94 3.48 0.99
C LEU A 117 19.23 3.56 2.35
N HIS A 118 19.97 3.97 3.41
CA HIS A 118 19.40 4.13 4.74
C HIS A 118 18.23 5.11 4.80
N HIS A 119 18.29 6.17 4.01
CA HIS A 119 17.20 7.12 3.77
C HIS A 119 16.85 7.13 2.29
N LEU A 120 15.61 6.87 1.96
CA LEU A 120 15.10 6.89 0.59
C LEU A 120 13.77 7.66 0.57
N PRO A 121 13.80 8.97 0.25
CA PRO A 121 12.58 9.77 0.11
C PRO A 121 11.65 9.20 -0.96
N LEU A 122 10.34 9.42 -0.85
CA LEU A 122 9.36 8.98 -1.85
C LEU A 122 9.70 9.48 -3.26
N ALA A 123 10.20 10.72 -3.39
CA ALA A 123 10.62 11.31 -4.67
C ALA A 123 11.86 10.63 -5.30
N ALA A 124 12.66 9.92 -4.49
CA ALA A 124 13.86 9.21 -4.96
C ALA A 124 13.59 7.72 -5.25
N MET A 125 12.36 7.24 -5.03
CA MET A 125 11.97 5.87 -5.31
C MET A 125 11.93 5.64 -6.82
N THR A 126 12.84 4.81 -7.32
CA THR A 126 12.92 4.49 -8.75
C THR A 126 12.15 3.22 -9.09
N PRO A 127 11.65 3.07 -10.33
CA PRO A 127 11.04 1.83 -10.81
C PRO A 127 11.92 0.60 -10.59
N ALA A 128 13.23 0.71 -10.82
CA ALA A 128 14.17 -0.39 -10.66
C ALA A 128 14.27 -0.87 -9.20
N LEU A 129 14.35 0.06 -8.23
CA LEU A 129 14.38 -0.29 -6.81
C LEU A 129 13.11 -1.02 -6.38
N VAL A 130 11.94 -0.55 -6.83
CA VAL A 130 10.66 -1.20 -6.51
C VAL A 130 10.56 -2.56 -7.18
N ALA A 131 10.94 -2.67 -8.46
CA ALA A 131 10.90 -3.92 -9.20
C ALA A 131 11.83 -4.99 -8.63
N ASP A 132 13.04 -4.63 -8.22
CA ASP A 132 13.98 -5.56 -7.58
C ASP A 132 13.44 -6.05 -6.22
N ASN A 133 12.88 -5.15 -5.42
CA ASN A 133 12.26 -5.49 -4.14
C ASN A 133 11.05 -6.41 -4.34
N LEU A 134 10.14 -6.10 -5.28
CA LEU A 134 9.00 -6.95 -5.64
C LEU A 134 9.47 -8.32 -6.17
N ALA A 135 10.50 -8.35 -7.02
CA ALA A 135 11.02 -9.60 -7.55
C ALA A 135 11.59 -10.52 -6.43
N ALA A 136 12.25 -9.94 -5.43
CA ALA A 136 12.69 -10.68 -4.24
C ALA A 136 11.50 -11.23 -3.44
N GLN A 137 10.43 -10.44 -3.24
CA GLN A 137 9.20 -10.87 -2.58
C GLN A 137 8.47 -11.97 -3.38
N VAL A 138 8.43 -11.86 -4.71
CA VAL A 138 7.92 -12.92 -5.61
C VAL A 138 8.72 -14.22 -5.42
N GLY A 139 10.05 -14.12 -5.37
CA GLY A 139 10.94 -15.25 -5.09
C GLY A 139 10.64 -15.93 -3.76
N PHE A 140 10.41 -15.15 -2.71
CA PHE A 140 10.00 -15.64 -1.39
C PHE A 140 8.64 -16.36 -1.45
N CYS A 141 7.62 -15.75 -2.06
CA CYS A 141 6.30 -16.37 -2.19
C CYS A 141 6.37 -17.70 -2.98
N ARG A 142 7.19 -17.77 -4.04
CA ARG A 142 7.42 -19.00 -4.81
C ARG A 142 8.11 -20.08 -3.97
N ALA A 143 9.11 -19.72 -3.19
CA ALA A 143 9.79 -20.65 -2.30
C ALA A 143 8.85 -21.26 -1.27
N VAL A 144 7.99 -20.43 -0.66
CA VAL A 144 6.96 -20.90 0.28
C VAL A 144 5.94 -21.82 -0.40
N GLN A 145 5.44 -21.46 -1.58
CA GLN A 145 4.50 -22.29 -2.32
C GLN A 145 5.10 -23.65 -2.71
N HIS A 146 6.36 -23.65 -3.13
CA HIS A 146 7.07 -24.87 -3.47
C HIS A 146 7.22 -25.79 -2.25
N ALA A 147 7.60 -25.24 -1.09
CA ALA A 147 7.70 -25.98 0.16
C ALA A 147 6.34 -26.52 0.63
N ALA A 148 5.26 -25.76 0.44
CA ALA A 148 3.90 -26.13 0.81
C ALA A 148 3.21 -27.14 -0.16
N SER A 149 3.87 -27.48 -1.27
CA SER A 149 3.36 -28.51 -2.21
C SER A 149 3.39 -29.94 -1.61
N ALA A 150 3.91 -30.10 -0.37
CA ALA A 150 3.80 -31.34 0.37
C ALA A 150 2.38 -31.56 0.91
N PRO A 151 1.87 -32.82 0.97
CA PRO A 151 0.52 -33.12 1.45
C PRO A 151 0.29 -32.57 2.87
N GLY A 152 -0.78 -31.78 3.04
CA GLY A 152 -1.22 -31.24 4.34
C GLY A 152 -0.74 -29.80 4.66
N GLN A 153 -0.01 -29.17 3.78
CA GLN A 153 0.35 -27.75 3.94
C GLN A 153 -0.45 -26.88 2.95
N ALA A 154 -1.29 -25.98 3.47
CA ALA A 154 -1.99 -24.98 2.65
C ALA A 154 -1.18 -23.66 2.69
N ALA A 155 -0.44 -23.34 1.63
CA ALA A 155 0.10 -22.00 1.44
C ALA A 155 -0.79 -21.26 0.46
N GLY A 156 -1.37 -20.15 0.87
CA GLY A 156 -2.34 -19.57 0.00
C GLY A 156 -2.44 -18.06 0.02
N TRP A 157 -2.65 -17.46 1.17
CA TRP A 157 -2.91 -16.02 1.29
C TRP A 157 -1.59 -15.25 1.40
N ALA A 158 -1.13 -14.73 0.28
CA ALA A 158 0.11 -13.97 0.24
C ALA A 158 -0.17 -12.46 0.21
N SER A 159 0.67 -11.67 0.88
CA SER A 159 0.68 -10.22 0.75
C SER A 159 2.11 -9.67 0.78
N VAL A 160 2.31 -8.55 0.09
CA VAL A 160 3.52 -7.73 0.18
C VAL A 160 3.10 -6.36 0.68
N ASN A 161 3.73 -5.90 1.76
CA ASN A 161 3.29 -4.74 2.51
C ASN A 161 4.45 -3.76 2.71
N ALA A 162 4.18 -2.47 2.73
CA ALA A 162 5.15 -1.45 3.07
C ALA A 162 4.62 -0.46 4.11
N ASN A 163 5.48 -0.19 5.08
CA ASN A 163 5.37 0.95 5.98
C ASN A 163 6.53 1.89 5.63
N HIS A 164 6.30 2.85 4.74
CA HIS A 164 7.33 3.80 4.36
C HIS A 164 7.38 4.96 5.34
N MET A 165 8.47 5.07 6.10
CA MET A 165 8.74 6.01 7.18
C MET A 165 7.96 5.73 8.49
N LEU A 166 8.45 6.30 9.59
CA LEU A 166 7.95 6.05 10.95
C LEU A 166 6.46 6.35 11.14
N PRO A 167 5.89 7.43 10.60
CA PRO A 167 4.46 7.69 10.75
C PRO A 167 3.56 6.63 10.14
N SER A 168 4.04 5.88 9.16
CA SER A 168 3.30 4.75 8.57
C SER A 168 3.32 3.49 9.43
N GLY A 169 4.01 3.50 10.57
CA GLY A 169 4.16 2.36 11.47
C GLY A 169 5.44 1.55 11.24
N SER A 170 6.41 2.06 10.48
CA SER A 170 7.73 1.43 10.39
C SER A 170 8.48 1.53 11.72
N SER A 171 8.98 0.41 12.22
CA SER A 171 9.82 0.36 13.42
C SER A 171 11.30 0.67 13.13
N VAL A 172 11.70 0.65 11.85
CA VAL A 172 13.05 0.92 11.37
C VAL A 172 12.99 2.01 10.32
N PHE A 173 13.83 3.02 10.45
CA PHE A 173 13.88 4.15 9.51
C PHE A 173 14.28 3.71 8.09
N HIS A 174 15.12 2.70 7.98
CA HIS A 174 15.61 2.15 6.71
C HIS A 174 14.46 1.55 5.88
N PRO A 175 14.22 2.01 4.64
CA PRO A 175 13.06 1.61 3.85
C PRO A 175 13.08 0.12 3.47
N HIS A 176 11.96 -0.54 3.72
CA HIS A 176 11.79 -1.96 3.45
C HIS A 176 10.33 -2.33 3.20
N THR A 177 10.13 -3.49 2.60
CA THR A 177 8.83 -4.15 2.49
C THR A 177 8.78 -5.40 3.37
N GLN A 178 7.59 -5.88 3.64
CA GLN A 178 7.34 -7.11 4.41
C GLN A 178 6.45 -8.05 3.61
N GLY A 179 6.91 -9.27 3.39
CA GLY A 179 6.11 -10.34 2.80
C GLY A 179 5.46 -11.20 3.88
N ALA A 180 4.23 -11.62 3.63
CA ALA A 180 3.51 -12.56 4.48
C ALA A 180 2.81 -13.61 3.62
N VAL A 181 2.91 -14.88 4.01
CA VAL A 181 2.16 -15.97 3.40
C VAL A 181 1.49 -16.76 4.53
N ASN A 182 0.17 -16.90 4.44
CA ASN A 182 -0.68 -17.46 5.50
C ASN A 182 -1.57 -18.59 5.00
N SER A 183 -1.91 -19.49 5.90
CA SER A 183 -2.98 -20.48 5.73
C SER A 183 -4.38 -19.86 5.84
N VAL A 184 -4.50 -18.67 6.45
CA VAL A 184 -5.76 -17.93 6.64
C VAL A 184 -5.67 -16.53 6.03
N PRO A 185 -6.78 -15.99 5.47
CA PRO A 185 -6.78 -14.62 4.92
C PRO A 185 -6.72 -13.56 6.02
N THR A 186 -6.16 -12.40 5.69
CA THR A 186 -6.42 -11.18 6.43
C THR A 186 -7.89 -10.75 6.24
N ASN A 187 -8.38 -9.81 7.07
CA ASN A 187 -9.76 -9.32 6.93
C ASN A 187 -10.04 -8.75 5.54
N GLU A 188 -9.11 -7.96 4.97
CA GLU A 188 -9.29 -7.40 3.63
C GLU A 188 -9.27 -8.49 2.54
N GLN A 189 -8.35 -9.46 2.63
CA GLN A 189 -8.32 -10.58 1.69
C GLN A 189 -9.59 -11.42 1.76
N ARG A 190 -10.15 -11.62 2.96
CA ARG A 190 -11.41 -12.34 3.13
C ARG A 190 -12.58 -11.60 2.47
N LEU A 191 -12.71 -10.28 2.71
CA LEU A 191 -13.75 -9.48 2.07
C LEU A 191 -13.64 -9.49 0.55
N LEU A 192 -12.42 -9.33 0.02
CA LEU A 192 -12.18 -9.40 -1.42
C LEU A 192 -12.47 -10.78 -2.01
N ALA A 193 -12.22 -11.86 -1.26
CA ALA A 193 -12.49 -13.22 -1.70
C ALA A 193 -13.99 -13.58 -1.71
N GLU A 194 -14.81 -12.82 -1.01
CA GLU A 194 -16.29 -12.94 -1.03
C GLU A 194 -16.91 -12.23 -2.24
N VAL A 195 -16.13 -11.38 -2.94
CA VAL A 195 -16.59 -10.66 -4.14
C VAL A 195 -16.74 -11.64 -5.31
N PRO A 196 -17.92 -11.71 -5.95
CA PRO A 196 -18.06 -12.48 -7.19
C PRO A 196 -17.12 -11.96 -8.28
N ALA A 197 -16.45 -12.86 -8.96
CA ALA A 197 -15.38 -12.56 -9.91
C ALA A 197 -15.72 -11.54 -10.99
N PRO A 198 -16.87 -11.61 -11.69
CA PRO A 198 -17.21 -10.63 -12.72
C PRO A 198 -17.27 -9.21 -12.16
N ARG A 199 -17.55 -9.08 -10.85
CA ARG A 199 -17.72 -7.77 -10.20
C ARG A 199 -16.45 -6.93 -10.17
N PHE A 200 -15.26 -7.54 -10.16
CA PHE A 200 -14.00 -6.80 -10.23
C PHE A 200 -13.85 -6.09 -11.58
N ARG A 201 -14.10 -6.80 -12.67
CA ARG A 201 -14.09 -6.20 -14.02
C ARG A 201 -15.19 -5.17 -14.18
N ASP A 202 -16.42 -5.48 -13.77
CA ASP A 202 -17.55 -4.55 -13.81
C ASP A 202 -17.24 -3.24 -13.05
N PHE A 203 -16.53 -3.34 -11.92
CA PHE A 203 -16.10 -2.18 -11.14
C PHE A 203 -15.11 -1.30 -11.91
N VAL A 204 -14.03 -1.88 -12.42
CA VAL A 204 -13.01 -1.12 -13.16
C VAL A 204 -13.58 -0.57 -14.47
N ASP A 205 -14.42 -1.32 -15.17
CA ASP A 205 -15.10 -0.85 -16.38
C ASP A 205 -16.07 0.31 -16.08
N ALA A 206 -16.74 0.28 -14.94
CA ALA A 206 -17.60 1.38 -14.50
C ALA A 206 -16.79 2.64 -14.17
N GLU A 207 -15.63 2.50 -13.49
CA GLU A 207 -14.72 3.61 -13.23
C GLU A 207 -14.11 4.18 -14.51
N ARG A 208 -13.74 3.32 -15.47
CA ARG A 208 -13.22 3.74 -16.77
C ARG A 208 -14.27 4.52 -17.57
N ARG A 209 -15.53 4.05 -17.60
CA ARG A 209 -16.63 4.77 -18.26
C ARG A 209 -16.98 6.10 -17.58
N ASN A 210 -16.91 6.15 -16.25
CA ASN A 210 -17.13 7.37 -15.49
C ASN A 210 -16.00 8.38 -15.71
N GLY A 211 -14.77 7.91 -15.83
CA GLY A 211 -13.57 8.70 -16.14
C GLY A 211 -13.08 9.62 -15.01
N ARG A 212 -13.83 9.74 -13.90
CA ARG A 212 -13.50 10.73 -12.85
C ARG A 212 -12.43 10.27 -11.86
N ARG A 213 -12.25 8.95 -11.71
CA ARG A 213 -11.30 8.35 -10.77
C ARG A 213 -10.39 7.34 -11.44
N TYR A 214 -10.63 7.02 -12.70
CA TYR A 214 -9.78 6.14 -13.48
C TYR A 214 -8.52 6.87 -13.92
N LEU A 215 -7.35 6.34 -13.58
CA LEU A 215 -6.07 6.99 -13.83
C LEU A 215 -5.39 6.49 -15.10
N GLY A 216 -5.68 5.26 -15.52
CA GLY A 216 -5.04 4.64 -16.68
C GLY A 216 -4.36 3.32 -16.32
N GLY A 217 -3.37 2.94 -17.14
CA GLY A 217 -2.61 1.71 -17.03
C GLY A 217 -2.52 0.98 -18.38
N SER A 218 -2.16 -0.29 -18.33
CA SER A 218 -2.19 -1.23 -19.45
C SER A 218 -3.41 -2.17 -19.34
N PRO A 219 -3.62 -3.07 -20.32
CA PRO A 219 -4.61 -4.13 -20.18
C PRO A 219 -4.36 -5.08 -19.00
N ASP A 220 -3.12 -5.19 -18.54
CA ASP A 220 -2.72 -6.09 -17.48
C ASP A 220 -2.73 -5.43 -16.09
N VAL A 221 -2.44 -4.11 -15.98
CA VAL A 221 -2.40 -3.37 -14.72
C VAL A 221 -3.15 -2.05 -14.87
N GLU A 222 -4.24 -1.89 -14.13
CA GLU A 222 -5.08 -0.69 -14.18
C GLU A 222 -5.12 0.03 -12.83
N TRP A 223 -5.00 1.36 -12.88
CA TRP A 223 -4.92 2.24 -11.73
C TRP A 223 -6.14 3.15 -11.60
N LEU A 224 -6.56 3.40 -10.38
CA LEU A 224 -7.65 4.32 -10.04
C LEU A 224 -7.48 4.96 -8.67
N ALA A 225 -8.10 6.11 -8.44
CA ALA A 225 -8.34 6.67 -7.12
C ALA A 225 -9.55 5.97 -6.49
N ALA A 226 -9.43 5.49 -5.25
CA ALA A 226 -10.47 4.68 -4.61
C ALA A 226 -11.71 5.52 -4.30
N PHE A 227 -12.89 5.06 -4.71
CA PHE A 227 -14.18 5.75 -4.46
C PHE A 227 -14.50 5.88 -2.97
N ALA A 228 -14.33 4.79 -2.21
CA ALA A 228 -14.43 4.73 -0.76
C ALA A 228 -13.05 4.32 -0.20
N PRO A 229 -12.17 5.29 0.12
CA PRO A 229 -10.80 5.02 0.46
C PRO A 229 -10.63 4.42 1.87
N LEU A 230 -9.63 3.56 2.06
CA LEU A 230 -9.18 3.06 3.37
C LEU A 230 -8.29 4.06 4.13
N GLY A 231 -7.91 5.15 3.48
CA GLY A 231 -7.08 6.21 4.06
C GLY A 231 -6.93 7.38 3.09
N PRO A 232 -6.24 8.46 3.51
CA PRO A 232 -6.08 9.65 2.68
C PRO A 232 -5.41 9.35 1.36
N ALA A 233 -5.93 9.97 0.28
CA ALA A 233 -5.39 9.90 -1.08
C ALA A 233 -5.14 8.46 -1.58
N GLU A 234 -6.06 7.55 -1.32
CA GLU A 234 -5.88 6.15 -1.73
C GLU A 234 -5.84 5.99 -3.25
N LEU A 235 -4.75 5.36 -3.72
CA LEU A 235 -4.59 4.81 -5.05
C LEU A 235 -4.77 3.29 -4.99
N ARG A 236 -5.40 2.74 -6.02
CA ARG A 236 -5.68 1.30 -6.13
C ARG A 236 -5.25 0.79 -7.49
N ALA A 237 -4.68 -0.42 -7.55
CA ALA A 237 -4.40 -1.09 -8.81
C ALA A 237 -4.94 -2.52 -8.82
N PHE A 238 -5.31 -2.99 -10.03
CA PHE A 238 -5.68 -4.38 -10.31
C PHE A 238 -4.71 -4.97 -11.31
N VAL A 239 -4.17 -6.14 -10.98
CA VAL A 239 -3.24 -6.90 -11.83
C VAL A 239 -3.99 -8.15 -12.31
N TRP A 240 -4.47 -8.10 -13.55
CA TRP A 240 -5.42 -9.07 -14.07
C TRP A 240 -4.86 -10.45 -14.33
N PRO A 241 -3.61 -10.61 -14.83
CA PRO A 241 -3.07 -11.93 -15.13
C PRO A 241 -2.64 -12.74 -13.90
N ALA A 242 -2.69 -12.16 -12.70
CA ALA A 242 -2.18 -12.80 -11.49
C ALA A 242 -3.20 -12.78 -10.35
N ARG A 243 -3.23 -13.81 -9.53
CA ARG A 243 -4.01 -13.93 -8.29
C ARG A 243 -3.16 -13.68 -7.05
N GLY A 244 -1.88 -13.93 -7.14
CA GLY A 244 -0.95 -13.76 -6.05
C GLY A 244 0.45 -13.35 -6.52
N PRO A 245 1.29 -12.84 -5.61
CA PRO A 245 2.64 -12.36 -5.96
C PRO A 245 3.50 -13.43 -6.65
N ALA A 246 3.36 -14.70 -6.29
CA ALA A 246 4.14 -15.79 -6.88
C ALA A 246 3.89 -15.99 -8.38
N GLU A 247 2.76 -15.51 -8.91
CA GLU A 247 2.40 -15.63 -10.33
C GLU A 247 2.99 -14.50 -11.20
N LEU A 248 3.52 -13.44 -10.57
CA LEU A 248 4.08 -12.29 -11.30
C LEU A 248 5.34 -12.68 -12.07
N GLY A 249 5.28 -12.64 -13.39
CA GLY A 249 6.46 -12.66 -14.26
C GLY A 249 7.22 -11.33 -14.23
N ARG A 250 8.48 -11.32 -14.72
CA ARG A 250 9.31 -10.11 -14.71
C ARG A 250 8.64 -8.90 -15.39
N PRO A 251 7.96 -9.01 -16.53
CA PRO A 251 7.28 -7.87 -17.16
C PRO A 251 6.22 -7.23 -16.24
N LEU A 252 5.40 -8.03 -15.54
CA LEU A 252 4.40 -7.53 -14.61
C LEU A 252 5.02 -6.93 -13.35
N VAL A 253 6.14 -7.50 -12.87
CA VAL A 253 6.92 -6.93 -11.75
C VAL A 253 7.46 -5.56 -12.11
N ASP A 254 8.03 -5.42 -13.31
CA ASP A 254 8.56 -4.14 -13.79
C ASP A 254 7.45 -3.09 -13.96
N GLU A 255 6.32 -3.48 -14.54
CA GLU A 255 5.17 -2.61 -14.72
C GLU A 255 4.56 -2.15 -13.40
N LEU A 256 4.34 -3.08 -12.47
CA LEU A 256 3.81 -2.77 -11.15
C LEU A 256 4.81 -1.91 -10.35
N GLY A 257 6.10 -2.20 -10.49
CA GLY A 257 7.18 -1.42 -9.89
C GLY A 257 7.20 0.03 -10.37
N GLU A 258 7.01 0.25 -11.68
CA GLU A 258 6.87 1.58 -12.26
C GLU A 258 5.64 2.32 -11.73
N GLY A 259 4.49 1.65 -11.66
CA GLY A 259 3.27 2.25 -11.13
C GLY A 259 3.39 2.63 -9.64
N ILE A 260 3.99 1.78 -8.81
CA ILE A 260 4.24 2.07 -7.38
C ILE A 260 5.22 3.24 -7.24
N ALA A 261 6.32 3.26 -8.00
CA ALA A 261 7.28 4.37 -7.96
C ALA A 261 6.63 5.69 -8.41
N THR A 262 5.78 5.65 -9.44
CA THR A 262 4.97 6.79 -9.90
C THR A 262 4.04 7.30 -8.79
N ALA A 263 3.34 6.42 -8.11
CA ALA A 263 2.47 6.77 -6.99
C ALA A 263 3.25 7.40 -5.82
N MET A 264 4.42 6.87 -5.48
CA MET A 264 5.28 7.41 -4.43
C MET A 264 5.81 8.80 -4.79
N THR A 265 6.27 9.00 -6.04
CA THR A 265 6.68 10.33 -6.54
C THR A 265 5.52 11.32 -6.52
N PHE A 266 4.33 10.88 -6.93
CA PHE A 266 3.13 11.70 -6.86
C PHE A 266 2.79 12.10 -5.41
N TYR A 267 2.90 11.20 -4.45
CA TYR A 267 2.73 11.52 -3.03
C TYR A 267 3.75 12.54 -2.52
N ALA A 268 5.01 12.46 -2.97
CA ALA A 268 6.02 13.46 -2.66
C ALA A 268 5.66 14.85 -3.23
N GLU A 269 5.15 14.92 -4.46
CA GLU A 269 4.67 16.16 -5.10
C GLU A 269 3.46 16.76 -4.36
N LEU A 270 2.67 15.93 -3.66
CA LEU A 270 1.59 16.39 -2.78
C LEU A 270 2.12 16.96 -1.45
N GLY A 271 3.43 16.85 -1.16
CA GLY A 271 4.08 17.34 0.06
C GLY A 271 4.11 16.31 1.19
N TYR A 272 4.13 15.01 0.87
CA TYR A 272 4.16 13.94 1.86
C TYR A 272 5.42 13.09 1.74
N SER A 273 5.87 12.57 2.88
CA SER A 273 7.08 11.73 2.99
C SER A 273 6.80 10.30 3.45
N SER A 274 5.54 9.97 3.71
CA SER A 274 5.15 8.71 4.36
C SER A 274 3.92 8.10 3.71
N CYS A 275 3.91 6.79 3.51
CA CYS A 275 2.77 6.06 2.96
C CYS A 275 2.76 4.61 3.44
N ASN A 276 1.58 3.99 3.37
CA ASN A 276 1.43 2.54 3.41
C ASN A 276 0.99 2.03 2.05
N TRP A 277 1.43 0.84 1.70
CA TRP A 277 0.81 0.08 0.63
C TRP A 277 0.80 -1.42 0.93
N ALA A 278 -0.18 -2.11 0.34
CA ALA A 278 -0.31 -3.55 0.43
C ALA A 278 -0.78 -4.14 -0.89
N LEU A 279 -0.11 -5.22 -1.31
CA LEU A 279 -0.46 -6.04 -2.45
C LEU A 279 -1.13 -7.31 -1.92
N TYR A 280 -2.39 -7.52 -2.24
CA TYR A 280 -3.22 -8.60 -1.71
C TYR A 280 -3.35 -9.72 -2.73
N GLY A 281 -2.80 -10.89 -2.41
CA GLY A 281 -2.94 -12.11 -3.18
C GLY A 281 -3.89 -13.11 -2.52
N ALA A 282 -4.37 -14.06 -3.32
CA ALA A 282 -5.20 -15.16 -2.91
C ALA A 282 -4.59 -16.52 -3.32
N PRO A 283 -5.05 -17.63 -2.75
CA PRO A 283 -4.67 -18.98 -3.17
C PRO A 283 -4.99 -19.26 -4.65
N ALA A 284 -4.25 -20.20 -5.24
CA ALA A 284 -4.38 -20.55 -6.65
C ALA A 284 -5.76 -21.13 -7.04
N ASP A 285 -6.53 -21.66 -6.08
CA ASP A 285 -7.90 -22.15 -6.28
C ASP A 285 -8.94 -21.01 -6.41
N ARG A 286 -8.58 -19.79 -6.07
CA ARG A 286 -9.42 -18.58 -6.26
C ARG A 286 -9.25 -18.03 -7.67
N VAL A 287 -9.72 -18.78 -8.68
CA VAL A 287 -9.41 -18.58 -10.11
C VAL A 287 -9.71 -17.18 -10.64
N GLU A 288 -10.62 -16.47 -10.03
CA GLU A 288 -11.14 -15.18 -10.51
C GLU A 288 -10.83 -13.99 -9.60
N TYR A 289 -9.99 -14.18 -8.59
CA TYR A 289 -9.50 -13.12 -7.72
C TYR A 289 -8.31 -12.40 -8.40
N PRO A 290 -8.41 -11.13 -8.77
CA PRO A 290 -7.28 -10.40 -9.31
C PRO A 290 -6.34 -9.99 -8.18
N LEU A 291 -5.04 -10.16 -8.38
CA LEU A 291 -4.05 -9.54 -7.50
C LEU A 291 -4.29 -8.03 -7.50
N ASN A 292 -4.37 -7.42 -6.32
CA ASN A 292 -4.69 -6.00 -6.22
C ASN A 292 -3.85 -5.28 -5.17
N LEU A 293 -3.62 -4.00 -5.42
CA LEU A 293 -2.82 -3.11 -4.60
C LEU A 293 -3.70 -1.98 -4.06
N ARG A 294 -3.45 -1.60 -2.81
CA ARG A 294 -3.93 -0.35 -2.21
C ARG A 294 -2.75 0.43 -1.65
N MET A 295 -2.72 1.74 -1.87
CA MET A 295 -1.72 2.66 -1.35
C MET A 295 -2.41 3.86 -0.72
N VAL A 296 -2.00 4.26 0.48
CA VAL A 296 -2.56 5.41 1.19
C VAL A 296 -1.46 6.32 1.70
N LEU A 297 -1.71 7.61 1.72
CA LEU A 297 -0.85 8.58 2.39
C LEU A 297 -0.91 8.40 3.90
N ARG A 298 0.20 8.78 4.56
CA ARG A 298 0.29 8.89 6.01
C ARG A 298 0.82 10.27 6.39
N SER A 299 0.69 10.63 7.66
CA SER A 299 1.21 11.89 8.18
C SER A 299 2.74 11.99 8.00
N ASN A 300 3.24 13.22 7.89
CA ASN A 300 4.67 13.47 7.82
C ASN A 300 5.33 13.32 9.19
N VAL A 301 6.63 13.02 9.19
CA VAL A 301 7.45 13.14 10.39
C VAL A 301 7.48 14.61 10.78
N ALA A 302 7.13 14.91 12.02
CA ALA A 302 7.13 16.28 12.54
C ALA A 302 7.46 16.27 14.04
N PRO A 303 8.04 17.36 14.59
CA PRO A 303 8.39 17.43 16.01
C PRO A 303 7.20 17.21 16.96
N LEU A 304 6.01 17.64 16.56
CA LEU A 304 4.76 17.43 17.30
C LEU A 304 3.86 16.46 16.52
N TYR A 305 4.41 15.31 16.18
CA TYR A 305 3.70 14.27 15.48
C TYR A 305 2.47 13.79 16.27
N ARG A 306 1.35 13.70 15.58
CA ARG A 306 0.16 12.97 16.05
C ARG A 306 -0.13 11.79 15.14
N SER A 307 -0.69 10.74 15.66
CA SER A 307 -1.20 9.64 14.86
C SER A 307 -2.33 10.15 13.94
N ASP A 308 -2.30 9.74 12.69
CA ASP A 308 -3.37 9.93 11.72
C ASP A 308 -4.43 8.81 11.78
N VAL A 309 -4.17 7.77 12.58
CA VAL A 309 -5.14 6.71 12.90
C VAL A 309 -5.88 7.12 14.18
N THR A 310 -7.16 7.42 14.03
CA THR A 310 -8.03 7.87 15.13
C THR A 310 -8.92 6.72 15.64
N TRP A 311 -9.87 7.04 16.53
CA TRP A 311 -10.87 6.09 16.99
C TRP A 311 -11.76 5.57 15.84
N LEU A 312 -11.93 6.38 14.77
CA LEU A 312 -12.77 6.03 13.63
C LEU A 312 -12.15 4.87 12.85
N GLU A 313 -10.87 4.96 12.49
CA GLU A 313 -10.15 3.89 11.80
C GLU A 313 -9.91 2.69 12.74
N ARG A 314 -9.54 2.96 14.00
CA ARG A 314 -9.13 1.91 14.92
C ARG A 314 -10.29 1.07 15.46
N LEU A 315 -11.41 1.69 15.80
CA LEU A 315 -12.51 1.03 16.50
C LEU A 315 -13.75 0.83 15.62
N HIS A 316 -13.93 1.65 14.59
CA HIS A 316 -15.08 1.54 13.67
C HIS A 316 -14.69 1.04 12.29
N HIS A 317 -13.39 0.88 12.01
CA HIS A 317 -12.87 0.43 10.71
C HIS A 317 -13.34 1.30 9.54
N GLU A 318 -13.57 2.59 9.79
CA GLU A 318 -13.93 3.59 8.81
C GLU A 318 -12.78 4.59 8.64
N ALA A 319 -12.38 4.84 7.42
CA ALA A 319 -11.41 5.89 7.14
C ALA A 319 -12.09 7.26 6.98
N ALA A 320 -11.39 8.31 7.44
CA ALA A 320 -11.74 9.68 7.13
C ALA A 320 -10.68 10.32 6.23
N THR A 321 -11.11 11.02 5.19
CA THR A 321 -10.23 11.75 4.28
C THR A 321 -10.79 13.12 3.93
N ASP A 322 -9.92 14.11 3.81
CA ASP A 322 -10.18 15.44 3.28
C ASP A 322 -9.76 15.57 1.80
N VAL A 323 -9.16 14.50 1.25
CA VAL A 323 -8.79 14.42 -0.16
C VAL A 323 -9.93 13.75 -0.93
N LEU A 324 -10.61 14.51 -1.78
CA LEU A 324 -11.63 13.93 -2.66
C LEU A 324 -10.95 13.02 -3.69
N PRO A 325 -11.41 11.77 -3.87
CA PRO A 325 -10.85 10.87 -4.88
C PRO A 325 -10.87 11.42 -6.31
N GLU A 326 -11.88 12.20 -6.64
CA GLU A 326 -12.00 12.87 -7.93
C GLU A 326 -10.90 13.95 -8.12
N ASP A 327 -10.68 14.79 -7.11
CA ASP A 327 -9.62 15.81 -7.12
C ASP A 327 -8.22 15.15 -7.15
N LEU A 328 -8.06 14.01 -6.45
CA LEU A 328 -6.83 13.23 -6.48
C LEU A 328 -6.53 12.73 -7.90
N ALA A 329 -7.54 12.22 -8.59
CA ALA A 329 -7.39 11.75 -9.97
C ALA A 329 -7.05 12.90 -10.93
N ASP A 330 -7.71 14.05 -10.79
CA ASP A 330 -7.41 15.24 -11.59
C ASP A 330 -5.95 15.70 -11.38
N ARG A 331 -5.47 15.70 -10.13
CA ARG A 331 -4.07 16.04 -9.79
C ARG A 331 -3.07 15.00 -10.29
N ALA A 332 -3.43 13.72 -10.28
CA ALA A 332 -2.59 12.66 -10.85
C ALA A 332 -2.43 12.83 -12.37
N GLY A 333 -3.44 13.36 -13.07
CA GLY A 333 -3.38 13.67 -14.49
C GLY A 333 -3.05 12.44 -15.34
N ASN A 334 -2.03 12.52 -16.18
CA ASN A 334 -1.63 11.46 -17.12
C ASN A 334 -0.52 10.53 -16.60
N ARG A 335 -0.13 10.63 -15.33
CA ARG A 335 1.05 9.90 -14.79
C ARG A 335 0.96 8.38 -14.93
N PHE A 336 -0.23 7.82 -14.92
CA PHE A 336 -0.48 6.38 -15.04
C PHE A 336 -0.93 5.92 -16.43
N ARG A 337 -1.06 6.85 -17.39
CA ARG A 337 -1.45 6.50 -18.76
C ARG A 337 -0.25 5.95 -19.54
N ARG A 338 -0.48 4.86 -20.25
CA ARG A 338 0.46 4.20 -21.16
C ARG A 338 -0.10 4.18 -22.56
#